data_92bfe6d42543823ee2e46449e7d509f9
#
_entry.id   92bfe6d42543823ee2e46449e7d509f9
#
_cell.length_a   1.000
_cell.length_b   1.000
_cell.length_c   1.000
_cell.angle_alpha   90.00
_cell.angle_beta   90.00
_cell.angle_gamma   90.00
#
_symmetry.space_group_name_H-M   'P 1'
#
loop_
_entity.id
_entity.type
_entity.pdbx_description
1 polymer ?
#
loop_
_entity_poly.entity_id
_entity_poly.type
_entity_poly.pdbx_seq_one_letter_code
_entity_poly.pdbx_strand_id
1 'polypeptide(L)'
;RAALKAFVPRGPSLIGFISPDPVLRLPDFRAGERAFSLLWAAAEKVAGGGRIVIQTQHPTHYAVRAAADQDPAGFYKHELGFRSELGYPPFRRLCLLTIRSRTEGVAKRLAHELEQDLSALGGLTVYPPAPLGRSPRAPRWQIVLKGGDDLPARLSSLLGPSRDRRSDGRGIIEVEMDPVDLA
;
A
#
# COMPACT_ATOMS: atom_id res chain seq x y z
N ARG A 1 -17.19 2.15 5.71
CA ARG A 1 -16.46 1.76 6.94
C ARG A 1 -17.15 2.23 8.22
N ALA A 2 -17.73 3.44 8.26
CA ALA A 2 -18.42 3.96 9.46
C ALA A 2 -19.63 3.10 9.87
N ALA A 3 -20.43 2.63 8.92
CA ALA A 3 -21.59 1.79 9.20
C ALA A 3 -21.23 0.43 9.82
N LEU A 4 -20.07 -0.13 9.47
CA LEU A 4 -19.59 -1.40 10.05
C LEU A 4 -19.10 -1.29 11.50
N LYS A 5 -18.86 -0.06 11.98
CA LYS A 5 -18.45 0.18 13.37
C LYS A 5 -19.65 0.35 14.32
N ALA A 6 -20.87 0.54 13.80
CA ALA A 6 -22.05 0.63 14.62
C ALA A 6 -22.34 -0.72 15.31
N PHE A 7 -22.48 -0.70 16.62
CA PHE A 7 -22.89 -1.87 17.40
C PHE A 7 -24.38 -2.14 17.15
N VAL A 8 -24.67 -3.25 16.48
CA VAL A 8 -26.04 -3.73 16.27
C VAL A 8 -26.21 -5.03 17.07
N PRO A 9 -26.98 -5.05 18.17
CA PRO A 9 -27.04 -6.18 19.10
C PRO A 9 -27.45 -7.53 18.47
N ARG A 10 -28.22 -7.50 17.38
CA ARG A 10 -28.68 -8.71 16.66
C ARG A 10 -28.11 -8.85 15.24
N GLY A 11 -27.29 -7.90 14.81
CA GLY A 11 -26.80 -7.83 13.43
C GLY A 11 -27.91 -7.57 12.40
N PRO A 12 -27.59 -7.00 11.22
CA PRO A 12 -28.52 -6.85 10.13
C PRO A 12 -28.80 -8.23 9.45
N SER A 13 -30.03 -8.43 8.99
CA SER A 13 -30.38 -9.60 8.18
C SER A 13 -29.90 -9.49 6.72
N LEU A 14 -29.55 -8.29 6.27
CA LEU A 14 -29.03 -8.00 4.94
C LEU A 14 -27.97 -6.90 4.98
N ILE A 15 -26.81 -7.15 4.35
CA ILE A 15 -25.80 -6.14 4.06
C ILE A 15 -25.60 -6.07 2.54
N GLY A 16 -25.76 -4.88 1.97
CA GLY A 16 -25.47 -4.60 0.57
C GLY A 16 -24.16 -3.83 0.40
N PHE A 17 -23.25 -4.33 -0.44
CA PHE A 17 -22.10 -3.58 -0.93
C PHE A 17 -22.39 -3.04 -2.31
N ILE A 18 -22.45 -1.72 -2.42
CA ILE A 18 -22.57 -1.04 -3.70
C ILE A 18 -21.18 -0.65 -4.14
N SER A 19 -20.63 -1.42 -5.08
CA SER A 19 -19.31 -1.22 -5.69
C SER A 19 -18.13 -1.20 -4.70
N PRO A 20 -17.58 -2.36 -4.29
CA PRO A 20 -16.27 -2.43 -3.62
C PRO A 20 -15.10 -2.10 -4.57
N ASP A 21 -15.39 -1.95 -5.87
CA ASP A 21 -14.41 -1.76 -6.94
C ASP A 21 -13.40 -0.63 -6.73
N PRO A 22 -13.77 0.54 -6.14
CA PRO A 22 -12.79 1.59 -5.83
C PRO A 22 -11.66 1.12 -4.91
N VAL A 23 -11.92 0.17 -3.99
CA VAL A 23 -10.88 -0.40 -3.13
C VAL A 23 -9.95 -1.30 -3.91
N LEU A 24 -10.49 -2.08 -4.86
CA LEU A 24 -9.70 -2.97 -5.72
C LEU A 24 -8.81 -2.21 -6.73
N ARG A 25 -9.20 -0.97 -7.07
CA ARG A 25 -8.46 -0.12 -8.03
C ARG A 25 -7.42 0.79 -7.38
N LEU A 26 -7.25 0.72 -6.07
CA LEU A 26 -6.18 1.48 -5.42
C LEU A 26 -4.83 1.04 -5.98
N PRO A 27 -3.92 1.97 -6.29
CA PRO A 27 -2.57 1.65 -6.74
C PRO A 27 -1.70 1.19 -5.57
N ASP A 28 -2.11 0.11 -4.92
CA ASP A 28 -1.51 -0.42 -3.71
C ASP A 28 -1.54 -1.95 -3.76
N PHE A 29 -0.42 -2.58 -3.43
CA PHE A 29 -0.31 -4.04 -3.42
C PHE A 29 -1.27 -4.70 -2.41
N ARG A 30 -1.77 -3.96 -1.43
CA ARG A 30 -2.77 -4.43 -0.44
C ARG A 30 -4.21 -4.19 -0.85
N ALA A 31 -4.48 -3.73 -2.07
CA ALA A 31 -5.84 -3.45 -2.51
C ALA A 31 -6.76 -4.67 -2.39
N GLY A 32 -6.29 -5.85 -2.79
CA GLY A 32 -7.01 -7.12 -2.64
C GLY A 32 -7.26 -7.49 -1.18
N GLU A 33 -6.25 -7.37 -0.32
CA GLU A 33 -6.37 -7.60 1.12
C GLU A 33 -7.37 -6.67 1.78
N ARG A 34 -7.36 -5.38 1.42
CA ARG A 34 -8.32 -4.41 1.96
C ARG A 34 -9.76 -4.70 1.53
N ALA A 35 -9.94 -5.06 0.26
CA ALA A 35 -11.26 -5.44 -0.24
C ALA A 35 -11.78 -6.70 0.46
N PHE A 36 -10.95 -7.75 0.55
CA PHE A 36 -11.29 -8.97 1.28
C PHE A 36 -11.65 -8.68 2.74
N SER A 37 -10.77 -7.95 3.46
CA SER A 37 -10.98 -7.62 4.88
C SER A 37 -12.27 -6.82 5.10
N LEU A 38 -12.61 -5.91 4.17
CA LEU A 38 -13.84 -5.14 4.24
C LEU A 38 -15.08 -6.03 4.09
N LEU A 39 -15.06 -6.93 3.11
CA LEU A 39 -16.17 -7.87 2.85
C LEU A 39 -16.29 -8.90 3.97
N TRP A 40 -15.16 -9.43 4.45
CA TRP A 40 -15.11 -10.37 5.56
C TRP A 40 -15.67 -9.77 6.86
N ALA A 41 -15.24 -8.56 7.21
CA ALA A 41 -15.74 -7.85 8.40
C ALA A 41 -17.25 -7.58 8.34
N ALA A 42 -17.84 -7.52 7.15
CA ALA A 42 -19.28 -7.45 7.00
C ALA A 42 -19.94 -8.82 7.23
N ALA A 43 -19.31 -9.89 6.75
CA ALA A 43 -19.81 -11.24 6.96
C ALA A 43 -19.91 -11.61 8.45
N GLU A 44 -18.93 -11.16 9.25
CA GLU A 44 -18.93 -11.35 10.70
C GLU A 44 -20.05 -10.59 11.43
N LYS A 45 -20.60 -9.55 10.81
CA LYS A 45 -21.64 -8.70 11.43
C LYS A 45 -23.06 -9.03 11.00
N VAL A 46 -23.23 -9.81 9.97
CA VAL A 46 -24.57 -10.21 9.53
C VAL A 46 -25.17 -11.20 10.53
N ALA A 47 -26.47 -11.09 10.80
CA ALA A 47 -27.17 -12.02 11.69
C ALA A 47 -27.10 -13.45 11.15
N GLY A 48 -27.15 -14.44 12.04
CA GLY A 48 -27.23 -15.85 11.62
C GLY A 48 -28.37 -16.09 10.65
N GLY A 49 -28.07 -16.66 9.47
CA GLY A 49 -29.03 -16.84 8.36
C GLY A 49 -29.26 -15.56 7.52
N GLY A 50 -28.58 -14.45 7.82
CA GLY A 50 -28.64 -13.24 7.02
C GLY A 50 -27.85 -13.37 5.71
N ARG A 51 -27.94 -12.34 4.86
CA ARG A 51 -27.40 -12.34 3.50
C ARG A 51 -26.49 -11.15 3.28
N ILE A 52 -25.42 -11.36 2.45
CA ILE A 52 -24.60 -10.29 1.91
C ILE A 52 -24.79 -10.28 0.39
N VAL A 53 -25.04 -9.11 -0.15
CA VAL A 53 -25.14 -8.88 -1.60
C VAL A 53 -24.00 -7.95 -2.01
N ILE A 54 -23.17 -8.39 -2.95
CA ILE A 54 -22.05 -7.62 -3.46
C ILE A 54 -22.31 -7.28 -4.93
N GLN A 55 -22.53 -6.00 -5.21
CA GLN A 55 -22.60 -5.48 -6.56
C GLN A 55 -21.22 -5.03 -7.00
N THR A 56 -20.63 -5.65 -8.01
CA THR A 56 -19.28 -5.38 -8.49
C THR A 56 -19.16 -5.59 -10.01
N GLN A 57 -18.22 -4.86 -10.63
CA GLN A 57 -17.81 -5.09 -12.02
C GLN A 57 -16.77 -6.22 -12.14
N HIS A 58 -16.21 -6.68 -11.01
CA HIS A 58 -15.16 -7.70 -10.96
C HIS A 58 -15.57 -8.92 -10.11
N PRO A 59 -16.67 -9.62 -10.47
CA PRO A 59 -17.19 -10.74 -9.65
C PRO A 59 -16.24 -11.94 -9.59
N THR A 60 -15.32 -12.05 -10.54
CA THR A 60 -14.32 -13.14 -10.60
C THR A 60 -13.01 -12.79 -9.89
N HIS A 61 -12.87 -11.57 -9.35
CA HIS A 61 -11.67 -11.18 -8.60
C HIS A 61 -11.51 -12.09 -7.38
N TYR A 62 -10.28 -12.63 -7.18
CA TYR A 62 -10.03 -13.63 -6.12
C TYR A 62 -10.46 -13.16 -4.73
N ALA A 63 -10.28 -11.88 -4.38
CA ALA A 63 -10.68 -11.32 -3.08
C ALA A 63 -12.21 -11.28 -2.91
N VAL A 64 -12.96 -11.00 -3.99
CA VAL A 64 -14.42 -10.98 -3.97
C VAL A 64 -14.97 -12.40 -3.86
N ARG A 65 -14.45 -13.31 -4.67
CA ARG A 65 -14.86 -14.71 -4.64
C ARG A 65 -14.59 -15.36 -3.29
N ALA A 66 -13.36 -15.24 -2.79
CA ALA A 66 -12.99 -15.82 -1.51
C ALA A 66 -13.85 -15.27 -0.35
N ALA A 67 -14.24 -13.99 -0.38
CA ALA A 67 -15.16 -13.44 0.60
C ALA A 67 -16.59 -13.99 0.45
N ALA A 68 -17.08 -14.16 -0.79
CA ALA A 68 -18.38 -14.72 -1.07
C ALA A 68 -18.47 -16.21 -0.69
N ASP A 69 -17.42 -16.96 -0.97
CA ASP A 69 -17.29 -18.40 -0.68
C ASP A 69 -16.91 -18.68 0.79
N GLN A 70 -16.65 -17.62 1.58
CA GLN A 70 -16.14 -17.71 2.96
C GLN A 70 -14.86 -18.55 3.07
N ASP A 71 -13.95 -18.41 2.09
CA ASP A 71 -12.69 -19.13 2.00
C ASP A 71 -11.46 -18.22 2.26
N PRO A 72 -11.13 -17.93 3.53
CA PRO A 72 -9.95 -17.14 3.86
C PRO A 72 -8.64 -17.85 3.49
N ALA A 73 -8.62 -19.19 3.52
CA ALA A 73 -7.43 -19.96 3.19
C ALA A 73 -7.10 -19.81 1.70
N GLY A 74 -8.11 -19.92 0.82
CA GLY A 74 -7.97 -19.68 -0.60
C GLY A 74 -7.57 -18.24 -0.90
N PHE A 75 -8.12 -17.27 -0.18
CA PHE A 75 -7.69 -15.87 -0.30
C PHE A 75 -6.20 -15.71 -0.02
N TYR A 76 -5.72 -16.16 1.15
CA TYR A 76 -4.31 -15.99 1.52
C TYR A 76 -3.37 -16.75 0.61
N LYS A 77 -3.78 -17.91 0.10
CA LYS A 77 -2.97 -18.66 -0.87
C LYS A 77 -2.72 -17.84 -2.15
N HIS A 78 -3.75 -17.20 -2.70
CA HIS A 78 -3.61 -16.34 -3.88
C HIS A 78 -2.83 -15.05 -3.58
N GLU A 79 -3.18 -14.37 -2.50
CA GLU A 79 -2.54 -13.12 -2.09
C GLU A 79 -1.03 -13.30 -1.87
N LEU A 80 -0.63 -14.32 -1.10
CA LEU A 80 0.77 -14.62 -0.83
C LEU A 80 1.50 -15.09 -2.09
N GLY A 81 0.84 -15.82 -2.99
CA GLY A 81 1.38 -16.19 -4.29
C GLY A 81 1.81 -14.96 -5.09
N PHE A 82 0.91 -13.99 -5.26
CA PHE A 82 1.21 -12.72 -5.94
C PHE A 82 2.32 -11.93 -5.25
N ARG A 83 2.32 -11.85 -3.92
CA ARG A 83 3.36 -11.13 -3.18
C ARG A 83 4.72 -11.78 -3.33
N SER A 84 4.79 -13.10 -3.32
CA SER A 84 6.01 -13.84 -3.55
C SER A 84 6.57 -13.60 -4.96
N GLU A 85 5.72 -13.74 -5.98
CA GLU A 85 6.09 -13.55 -7.38
C GLU A 85 6.56 -12.12 -7.66
N LEU A 86 5.86 -11.13 -7.12
CA LEU A 86 6.15 -9.71 -7.36
C LEU A 86 7.15 -9.11 -6.35
N GLY A 87 7.63 -9.88 -5.38
CA GLY A 87 8.57 -9.42 -4.36
C GLY A 87 7.97 -8.32 -3.48
N TYR A 88 6.77 -8.55 -2.92
CA TYR A 88 6.17 -7.70 -1.91
C TYR A 88 6.30 -8.30 -0.50
N PRO A 89 6.15 -7.51 0.56
CA PRO A 89 6.11 -8.06 1.92
C PRO A 89 5.05 -9.17 2.08
N PRO A 90 5.36 -10.26 2.80
CA PRO A 90 6.52 -10.48 3.68
C PRO A 90 7.79 -11.03 2.98
N PHE A 91 7.78 -11.30 1.69
CA PHE A 91 8.88 -11.97 0.97
C PHE A 91 10.06 -11.05 0.68
N ARG A 92 9.82 -9.75 0.52
CA ARG A 92 10.83 -8.70 0.43
C ARG A 92 10.40 -7.48 1.25
N ARG A 93 11.40 -6.73 1.70
CA ARG A 93 11.17 -5.45 2.36
C ARG A 93 10.81 -4.38 1.32
N LEU A 94 9.88 -3.53 1.69
CA LEU A 94 9.44 -2.38 0.91
C LEU A 94 9.85 -1.11 1.62
N CYS A 95 10.31 -0.12 0.88
CA CYS A 95 10.59 1.20 1.44
C CYS A 95 9.98 2.27 0.54
N LEU A 96 9.37 3.25 1.15
CA LEU A 96 8.90 4.48 0.54
C LEU A 96 9.78 5.64 1.01
N LEU A 97 10.42 6.31 0.05
CA LEU A 97 11.15 7.55 0.29
C LEU A 97 10.30 8.71 -0.20
N THR A 98 10.01 9.65 0.68
CA THR A 98 9.31 10.89 0.31
C THR A 98 10.26 12.06 0.38
N ILE A 99 10.48 12.70 -0.77
CA ILE A 99 11.36 13.86 -0.92
C ILE A 99 10.51 15.12 -0.96
N ARG A 100 10.72 16.03 -0.02
CA ARG A 100 10.05 17.32 0.08
C ARG A 100 11.04 18.45 -0.13
N SER A 101 10.63 19.49 -0.86
CA SER A 101 11.42 20.71 -1.03
C SER A 101 10.51 21.93 -1.18
N ARG A 102 11.13 23.13 -1.17
CA ARG A 102 10.42 24.40 -1.37
C ARG A 102 9.93 24.58 -2.80
N THR A 103 10.61 23.98 -3.77
CA THR A 103 10.26 24.07 -5.19
C THR A 103 10.23 22.68 -5.82
N GLU A 104 9.36 22.50 -6.79
CA GLU A 104 9.21 21.23 -7.51
C GLU A 104 10.50 20.84 -8.24
N GLY A 105 11.15 21.78 -8.89
CA GLY A 105 12.40 21.52 -9.61
C GLY A 105 13.52 21.01 -8.70
N VAL A 106 13.60 21.47 -7.47
CA VAL A 106 14.59 20.96 -6.49
C VAL A 106 14.16 19.57 -6.00
N ALA A 107 12.89 19.36 -5.66
CA ALA A 107 12.39 18.06 -5.21
C ALA A 107 12.62 16.98 -6.30
N LYS A 108 12.31 17.30 -7.56
CA LYS A 108 12.51 16.42 -8.72
C LYS A 108 13.98 16.04 -8.89
N ARG A 109 14.90 17.02 -8.89
CA ARG A 109 16.34 16.74 -9.03
C ARG A 109 16.86 15.85 -7.92
N LEU A 110 16.55 16.19 -6.65
CA LEU A 110 16.95 15.38 -5.51
C LEU A 110 16.42 13.94 -5.59
N ALA A 111 15.18 13.77 -6.08
CA ALA A 111 14.60 12.44 -6.25
C ALA A 111 15.36 11.63 -7.31
N HIS A 112 15.74 12.23 -8.44
CA HIS A 112 16.52 11.54 -9.47
C HIS A 112 17.98 11.28 -9.06
N GLU A 113 18.62 12.22 -8.36
CA GLU A 113 19.96 11.99 -7.79
C GLU A 113 19.93 10.79 -6.82
N LEU A 114 18.95 10.77 -5.93
CA LEU A 114 18.78 9.67 -4.96
C LEU A 114 18.46 8.34 -5.63
N GLU A 115 17.65 8.35 -6.68
CA GLU A 115 17.34 7.14 -7.48
C GLU A 115 18.62 6.55 -8.10
N GLN A 116 19.51 7.40 -8.64
CA GLN A 116 20.77 6.96 -9.21
C GLN A 116 21.69 6.36 -8.13
N ASP A 117 21.81 7.00 -6.98
CA ASP A 117 22.62 6.51 -5.85
C ASP A 117 22.10 5.16 -5.33
N LEU A 118 20.76 5.03 -5.19
CA LEU A 118 20.13 3.78 -4.77
C LEU A 118 20.33 2.66 -5.78
N SER A 119 20.21 2.97 -7.07
CA SER A 119 20.40 2.01 -8.16
C SER A 119 21.85 1.52 -8.23
N ALA A 120 22.82 2.38 -7.91
CA ALA A 120 24.24 2.03 -7.87
C ALA A 120 24.57 1.05 -6.73
N LEU A 121 23.78 0.95 -5.68
CA LEU A 121 24.00 -0.02 -4.60
C LEU A 121 23.84 -1.49 -5.07
N GLY A 122 23.13 -1.72 -6.18
CA GLY A 122 22.83 -3.07 -6.68
C GLY A 122 21.93 -3.88 -5.74
N GLY A 123 21.34 -4.96 -6.21
CA GLY A 123 20.49 -5.86 -5.40
C GLY A 123 19.18 -5.27 -4.88
N LEU A 124 18.86 -4.02 -5.23
CA LEU A 124 17.61 -3.34 -4.97
C LEU A 124 16.80 -3.23 -6.25
N THR A 125 15.48 -3.31 -6.13
CA THR A 125 14.56 -2.88 -7.20
C THR A 125 14.14 -1.46 -6.86
N VAL A 126 14.60 -0.47 -7.62
CA VAL A 126 14.29 0.94 -7.44
C VAL A 126 13.31 1.35 -8.54
N TYR A 127 12.15 1.87 -8.16
CA TYR A 127 11.17 2.38 -9.11
C TYR A 127 11.45 3.85 -9.41
N PRO A 128 11.18 4.31 -10.65
CA PRO A 128 11.39 5.71 -11.03
C PRO A 128 10.68 6.67 -10.09
N PRO A 129 11.29 7.83 -9.78
CA PRO A 129 10.66 8.85 -8.97
C PRO A 129 9.35 9.34 -9.57
N ALA A 130 8.32 9.50 -8.75
CA ALA A 130 7.03 10.00 -9.15
C ALA A 130 6.57 11.18 -8.26
N PRO A 131 5.85 12.18 -8.79
CA PRO A 131 5.29 13.25 -7.99
C PRO A 131 4.17 12.72 -7.09
N LEU A 132 4.18 13.10 -5.82
CA LEU A 132 3.15 12.74 -4.84
C LEU A 132 2.15 13.89 -4.64
N GLY A 133 1.00 13.78 -5.28
CA GLY A 133 -0.08 14.77 -5.21
C GLY A 133 0.26 16.08 -5.96
N ARG A 134 -0.73 16.98 -6.00
CA ARG A 134 -0.59 18.29 -6.68
C ARG A 134 -0.62 19.43 -5.65
N SER A 135 0.36 19.55 -4.80
CA SER A 135 0.48 20.69 -3.90
C SER A 135 1.59 21.64 -4.37
N PRO A 136 1.28 22.78 -5.00
CA PRO A 136 2.29 23.73 -5.46
C PRO A 136 3.12 24.34 -4.31
N ARG A 137 2.55 24.39 -3.09
CA ARG A 137 3.19 24.99 -1.91
C ARG A 137 4.11 24.04 -1.16
N ALA A 138 3.99 22.75 -1.40
CA ALA A 138 4.79 21.71 -0.75
C ALA A 138 4.98 20.54 -1.73
N PRO A 139 5.78 20.74 -2.78
CA PRO A 139 6.00 19.68 -3.78
C PRO A 139 6.69 18.49 -3.12
N ARG A 140 6.15 17.30 -3.39
CA ARG A 140 6.64 16.03 -2.88
C ARG A 140 6.89 15.07 -4.04
N TRP A 141 7.98 14.37 -3.96
CA TRP A 141 8.32 13.26 -4.86
C TRP A 141 8.51 12.01 -4.05
N GLN A 142 8.19 10.88 -4.61
CA GLN A 142 8.35 9.60 -3.96
C GLN A 142 9.18 8.64 -4.81
N ILE A 143 9.94 7.79 -4.11
CA ILE A 143 10.65 6.65 -4.68
C ILE A 143 10.19 5.42 -3.89
N VAL A 144 9.72 4.40 -4.61
CA VAL A 144 9.44 3.09 -4.02
C VAL A 144 10.61 2.18 -4.32
N LEU A 145 11.07 1.43 -3.34
CA LEU A 145 12.13 0.45 -3.53
C LEU A 145 11.84 -0.84 -2.77
N LYS A 146 12.34 -1.95 -3.33
CA LYS A 146 12.26 -3.28 -2.74
C LYS A 146 13.66 -3.85 -2.55
N GLY A 147 13.88 -4.54 -1.44
CA GLY A 147 15.14 -5.16 -1.11
C GLY A 147 15.00 -6.40 -0.23
N GLY A 148 16.12 -6.98 0.17
CA GLY A 148 16.19 -8.04 1.16
C GLY A 148 16.06 -7.49 2.59
N ASP A 149 16.29 -8.35 3.57
CA ASP A 149 16.25 -7.99 4.99
C ASP A 149 17.34 -6.98 5.39
N ASP A 150 18.39 -6.86 4.58
CA ASP A 150 19.50 -5.92 4.72
C ASP A 150 19.14 -4.48 4.26
N LEU A 151 17.95 -4.27 3.66
CA LEU A 151 17.51 -2.98 3.13
C LEU A 151 17.62 -1.83 4.13
N PRO A 152 17.19 -1.96 5.42
CA PRO A 152 17.31 -0.86 6.39
C PRO A 152 18.77 -0.47 6.65
N ALA A 153 19.68 -1.44 6.75
CA ALA A 153 21.11 -1.20 6.98
C ALA A 153 21.74 -0.47 5.79
N ARG A 154 21.43 -0.89 4.57
CA ARG A 154 21.91 -0.27 3.33
C ARG A 154 21.43 1.17 3.18
N LEU A 155 20.15 1.43 3.47
CA LEU A 155 19.59 2.78 3.47
C LEU A 155 20.25 3.66 4.55
N SER A 156 20.49 3.13 5.74
CA SER A 156 21.18 3.85 6.81
C SER A 156 22.62 4.20 6.43
N SER A 157 23.29 3.33 5.71
CA SER A 157 24.64 3.57 5.18
C SER A 157 24.67 4.69 4.16
N LEU A 158 23.69 4.73 3.25
CA LEU A 158 23.61 5.77 2.21
C LEU A 158 23.07 7.09 2.77
N LEU A 159 21.99 7.02 3.52
CA LEU A 159 21.26 8.21 4.00
C LEU A 159 21.70 8.67 5.40
N GLY A 160 22.44 7.85 6.18
CA GLY A 160 22.78 8.07 7.59
C GLY A 160 21.62 7.77 8.54
N PRO A 161 21.83 7.91 9.87
CA PRO A 161 20.96 7.37 10.90
C PRO A 161 19.65 8.13 11.13
N SER A 162 19.43 9.27 10.51
CA SER A 162 18.22 10.09 10.73
C SER A 162 17.11 9.73 9.78
N ARG A 163 15.87 9.52 10.32
CA ARG A 163 14.65 9.34 9.52
C ARG A 163 14.30 10.54 8.66
N ASP A 164 14.66 11.73 9.13
CA ASP A 164 14.49 13.01 8.43
C ASP A 164 15.87 13.57 8.06
N ARG A 165 16.30 13.36 6.82
CA ARG A 165 17.51 14.01 6.33
C ARG A 165 17.19 15.35 5.71
N ARG A 166 17.84 16.36 6.24
CA ARG A 166 17.98 17.65 5.57
C ARG A 166 19.19 17.56 4.66
N SER A 167 18.99 17.40 3.36
CA SER A 167 20.08 17.53 2.39
C SER A 167 20.43 19.01 2.29
N ASP A 168 21.47 19.47 2.98
CA ASP A 168 22.12 20.79 2.85
C ASP A 168 21.19 22.01 2.64
N GLY A 169 20.03 22.02 3.30
CA GLY A 169 19.02 23.06 3.14
C GLY A 169 18.17 22.97 1.86
N ARG A 170 18.39 21.96 1.00
CA ARG A 170 17.69 21.82 -0.28
C ARG A 170 16.38 21.03 -0.18
N GLY A 171 16.24 20.12 0.79
CA GLY A 171 15.03 19.30 0.95
C GLY A 171 15.07 18.42 2.19
N ILE A 172 13.99 17.69 2.40
CA ILE A 172 13.81 16.70 3.46
C ILE A 172 13.51 15.36 2.79
N ILE A 173 14.18 14.30 3.22
CA ILE A 173 13.92 12.92 2.81
C ILE A 173 13.33 12.18 4.01
N GLU A 174 12.09 11.75 3.87
CA GLU A 174 11.40 10.90 4.84
C GLU A 174 11.53 9.45 4.39
N VAL A 175 11.84 8.55 5.32
CA VAL A 175 12.02 7.11 5.05
C VAL A 175 10.96 6.34 5.81
N GLU A 176 10.13 5.60 5.09
CA GLU A 176 9.12 4.72 5.67
C GLU A 176 9.37 3.27 5.21
N MET A 177 9.67 2.40 6.20
CA MET A 177 9.88 0.98 5.95
C MET A 177 8.56 0.23 6.06
N ASP A 178 8.32 -0.67 5.09
CA ASP A 178 7.12 -1.50 4.98
C ASP A 178 5.82 -0.69 5.15
N PRO A 179 5.64 0.38 4.34
CA PRO A 179 4.52 1.30 4.48
C PRO A 179 3.18 0.57 4.41
N VAL A 180 2.22 1.05 5.18
CA VAL A 180 0.85 0.51 5.17
C VAL A 180 0.12 0.94 3.90
N ASP A 181 0.44 2.12 3.40
CA ASP A 181 -0.11 2.74 2.20
C ASP A 181 1.01 3.20 1.27
N LEU A 182 0.84 3.03 -0.05
CA LEU A 182 1.76 3.55 -1.06
C LEU A 182 1.25 4.83 -1.74
N ALA A 183 0.05 5.29 -1.38
CA ALA A 183 -0.62 6.46 -1.98
C ALA A 183 -1.01 7.50 -0.93
#